data_d345fa976ed7f5a60037e84c73f16a36
#
_entry.id   d345fa976ed7f5a60037e84c73f16a36
#
_cell.length_a   1.000
_cell.length_b   1.000
_cell.length_c   1.000
_cell.angle_alpha   90.00
_cell.angle_beta   90.00
_cell.angle_gamma   90.00
#
_symmetry.space_group_name_H-M   'P 1'
#
loop_
_entity.id
_entity.type
_entity.pdbx_description
1 polymer ?
#
loop_
_entity_poly.entity_id
_entity_poly.type
_entity_poly.pdbx_seq_one_letter_code
_entity_poly.pdbx_strand_id
1 'polypeptide(L)'
;MEFEEELKNLIKTKQLEIKQKFNRHVSIQDLLSDRWETAKLYGFGKDSSCYNNVLIIGDVSVGKNTWIGPNVILDGSGKLEIGDFVSISAGVQIYTHDTVAWSTSMGERKKDIQSTRIGDGVFIGPNSIIQKGVNVGDKAIIGAMSFVNKNVPSFAKYYGNKIQYQ
;
A
#
# COMPACT_ATOMS: atom_id res chain seq x y z
N MET A 1 30.01 -17.74 -14.57
CA MET A 1 29.25 -18.86 -15.19
C MET A 1 28.70 -19.82 -14.16
N GLU A 2 29.49 -20.39 -13.24
CA GLU A 2 29.01 -21.33 -12.20
C GLU A 2 27.96 -20.69 -11.27
N PHE A 3 28.27 -19.54 -10.68
CA PHE A 3 27.35 -18.81 -9.81
C PHE A 3 26.04 -18.38 -10.51
N GLU A 4 26.13 -17.99 -11.78
CA GLU A 4 24.92 -17.60 -12.55
C GLU A 4 23.98 -18.79 -12.78
N GLU A 5 24.53 -19.96 -13.01
CA GLU A 5 23.74 -21.19 -13.20
C GLU A 5 23.13 -21.65 -11.87
N GLU A 6 23.88 -21.57 -10.79
CA GLU A 6 23.37 -21.84 -9.43
C GLU A 6 22.22 -20.90 -9.07
N LEU A 7 22.34 -19.60 -9.36
CA LEU A 7 21.29 -18.62 -9.12
C LEU A 7 20.03 -18.91 -9.96
N LYS A 8 20.17 -19.24 -11.24
CA LYS A 8 19.05 -19.64 -12.10
C LYS A 8 18.33 -20.87 -11.57
N ASN A 9 19.09 -21.87 -11.11
CA ASN A 9 18.53 -23.09 -10.55
C ASN A 9 17.80 -22.82 -9.23
N LEU A 10 18.35 -21.98 -8.36
CA LEU A 10 17.69 -21.56 -7.12
C LEU A 10 16.36 -20.84 -7.41
N ILE A 11 16.35 -19.87 -8.31
CA ILE A 11 15.15 -19.13 -8.73
C ILE A 11 14.09 -20.11 -9.25
N LYS A 12 14.47 -21.03 -10.14
CA LYS A 12 13.55 -22.02 -10.71
C LYS A 12 12.95 -22.92 -9.64
N THR A 13 13.77 -23.40 -8.71
CA THR A 13 13.32 -24.23 -7.57
C THR A 13 12.30 -23.46 -6.71
N LYS A 14 12.60 -22.22 -6.34
CA LYS A 14 11.70 -21.37 -5.57
C LYS A 14 10.39 -21.08 -6.29
N GLN A 15 10.41 -20.83 -7.59
CA GLN A 15 9.20 -20.66 -8.39
C GLN A 15 8.30 -21.93 -8.39
N LEU A 16 8.91 -23.11 -8.47
CA LEU A 16 8.19 -24.37 -8.41
C LEU A 16 7.56 -24.60 -7.02
N GLU A 17 8.29 -24.31 -5.94
CA GLU A 17 7.77 -24.38 -4.57
C GLU A 17 6.53 -23.49 -4.38
N ILE A 18 6.62 -22.22 -4.79
CA ILE A 18 5.51 -21.26 -4.71
C ILE A 18 4.33 -21.70 -5.57
N LYS A 19 4.59 -22.20 -6.79
CA LYS A 19 3.55 -22.73 -7.67
C LYS A 19 2.83 -23.93 -7.04
N GLN A 20 3.59 -24.87 -6.48
CA GLN A 20 3.01 -26.06 -5.83
C GLN A 20 2.20 -25.71 -4.58
N LYS A 21 2.74 -24.84 -3.72
CA LYS A 21 2.12 -24.49 -2.43
C LYS A 21 0.93 -23.55 -2.56
N PHE A 22 0.99 -22.59 -3.49
CA PHE A 22 0.02 -21.49 -3.53
C PHE A 22 -0.65 -21.31 -4.90
N ASN A 23 -0.28 -22.11 -5.90
CA ASN A 23 -0.68 -21.93 -7.31
C ASN A 23 -0.44 -20.50 -7.83
N ARG A 24 0.73 -19.95 -7.53
CA ARG A 24 1.11 -18.57 -7.87
C ARG A 24 2.40 -18.54 -8.67
N HIS A 25 2.52 -17.52 -9.51
CA HIS A 25 3.77 -17.08 -10.11
C HIS A 25 4.04 -15.66 -9.60
N VAL A 26 5.20 -15.42 -8.99
CA VAL A 26 5.55 -14.14 -8.38
C VAL A 26 6.90 -13.63 -8.91
N SER A 27 7.20 -12.37 -8.67
CA SER A 27 8.49 -11.76 -9.02
C SER A 27 9.64 -12.40 -8.23
N ILE A 28 10.88 -12.22 -8.71
CA ILE A 28 12.09 -12.73 -8.03
C ILE A 28 12.17 -12.21 -6.58
N GLN A 29 11.77 -10.97 -6.35
CA GLN A 29 11.78 -10.35 -5.02
C GLN A 29 10.89 -11.11 -4.03
N ASP A 30 9.72 -11.55 -4.48
CA ASP A 30 8.77 -12.30 -3.66
C ASP A 30 9.11 -13.81 -3.53
N LEU A 31 10.17 -14.28 -4.20
CA LEU A 31 10.69 -15.65 -4.05
C LEU A 31 11.65 -15.78 -2.86
N LEU A 32 12.31 -14.68 -2.47
CA LEU A 32 13.36 -14.68 -1.44
C LEU A 32 12.81 -14.48 -0.03
N SER A 33 11.72 -13.74 0.10
CA SER A 33 10.95 -13.63 1.36
C SER A 33 9.46 -13.62 1.03
N ASP A 34 8.67 -14.25 1.86
CA ASP A 34 7.24 -14.20 1.67
C ASP A 34 6.65 -12.86 2.20
N ARG A 35 5.44 -12.56 1.79
CA ARG A 35 4.79 -11.27 2.11
C ARG A 35 4.48 -11.06 3.60
N TRP A 36 4.40 -12.12 4.41
CA TRP A 36 4.24 -12.01 5.86
C TRP A 36 5.57 -11.71 6.53
N GLU A 37 6.66 -12.32 6.05
CA GLU A 37 8.03 -11.99 6.49
C GLU A 37 8.35 -10.54 6.15
N THR A 38 7.99 -10.07 4.95
CA THR A 38 8.16 -8.68 4.53
C THR A 38 7.40 -7.71 5.45
N ALA A 39 6.12 -7.98 5.73
CA ALA A 39 5.34 -7.15 6.65
C ALA A 39 5.96 -7.09 8.06
N LYS A 40 6.45 -8.23 8.56
CA LYS A 40 7.15 -8.31 9.85
C LYS A 40 8.45 -7.52 9.87
N LEU A 41 9.21 -7.55 8.76
CA LEU A 41 10.45 -6.77 8.62
C LEU A 41 10.19 -5.26 8.74
N TYR A 42 9.06 -4.78 8.22
CA TYR A 42 8.65 -3.38 8.33
C TYR A 42 7.97 -3.03 9.67
N GLY A 43 7.85 -3.97 10.59
CA GLY A 43 7.21 -3.74 11.89
C GLY A 43 5.68 -3.59 11.82
N PHE A 44 5.06 -4.08 10.76
CA PHE A 44 3.60 -4.06 10.62
C PHE A 44 2.93 -5.02 11.60
N GLY A 45 1.67 -4.74 11.93
CA GLY A 45 0.92 -5.49 12.91
C GLY A 45 0.82 -7.00 12.57
N LYS A 46 0.56 -7.78 13.60
CA LYS A 46 0.50 -9.25 13.52
C LYS A 46 -0.44 -9.72 12.40
N ASP A 47 -0.05 -10.78 11.68
CA ASP A 47 -0.81 -11.43 10.61
C ASP A 47 -1.10 -10.53 9.38
N SER A 48 -0.38 -9.39 9.28
CA SER A 48 -0.41 -8.54 8.09
C SER A 48 0.52 -9.07 7.01
N SER A 49 0.26 -8.71 5.76
CA SER A 49 1.08 -9.12 4.62
C SER A 49 1.36 -7.95 3.67
N CYS A 50 2.58 -7.90 3.14
CA CYS A 50 3.04 -6.84 2.25
C CYS A 50 3.92 -7.42 1.15
N TYR A 51 3.59 -7.16 -0.11
CA TYR A 51 4.44 -7.56 -1.24
C TYR A 51 5.76 -6.81 -1.24
N ASN A 52 6.83 -7.43 -1.75
CA ASN A 52 8.19 -6.86 -1.77
C ASN A 52 8.36 -5.66 -2.71
N ASN A 53 7.47 -5.49 -3.68
CA ASN A 53 7.47 -4.37 -4.62
C ASN A 53 6.57 -3.20 -4.19
N VAL A 54 6.30 -3.08 -2.90
CA VAL A 54 5.66 -1.92 -2.27
C VAL A 54 6.71 -0.86 -1.99
N LEU A 55 6.42 0.39 -2.40
CA LEU A 55 7.26 1.54 -2.03
C LEU A 55 6.77 2.13 -0.72
N ILE A 56 7.62 2.14 0.29
CA ILE A 56 7.34 2.72 1.62
C ILE A 56 8.29 3.88 1.85
N ILE A 57 7.76 5.06 2.16
CA ILE A 57 8.52 6.29 2.40
C ILE A 57 8.15 6.85 3.77
N GLY A 58 9.13 7.18 4.60
CA GLY A 58 8.90 7.88 5.87
C GLY A 58 8.18 7.06 6.94
N ASP A 59 7.34 7.72 7.74
CA ASP A 59 6.67 7.15 8.91
C ASP A 59 5.33 6.53 8.51
N VAL A 60 5.32 5.20 8.37
CA VAL A 60 4.13 4.40 8.03
C VAL A 60 3.88 3.39 9.12
N SER A 61 2.72 3.46 9.76
CA SER A 61 2.23 2.46 10.70
C SER A 61 1.08 1.65 10.10
N VAL A 62 1.11 0.34 10.31
CA VAL A 62 0.08 -0.59 9.80
C VAL A 62 -0.37 -1.51 10.93
N GLY A 63 -1.66 -1.62 11.11
CA GLY A 63 -2.30 -2.50 12.09
C GLY A 63 -2.20 -3.99 11.73
N LYS A 64 -2.88 -4.83 12.51
CA LYS A 64 -2.89 -6.29 12.35
C LYS A 64 -3.87 -6.74 11.25
N ASN A 65 -3.66 -7.96 10.71
CA ASN A 65 -4.51 -8.59 9.71
C ASN A 65 -4.74 -7.70 8.46
N THR A 66 -3.80 -6.83 8.13
CA THR A 66 -3.88 -5.89 6.99
C THR A 66 -3.10 -6.44 5.80
N TRP A 67 -3.71 -6.40 4.62
CA TRP A 67 -3.13 -6.93 3.40
C TRP A 67 -2.78 -5.80 2.43
N ILE A 68 -1.50 -5.77 2.00
CA ILE A 68 -0.98 -4.76 1.09
C ILE A 68 -0.54 -5.45 -0.21
N GLY A 69 -1.24 -5.12 -1.29
CA GLY A 69 -1.03 -5.67 -2.62
C GLY A 69 0.27 -5.20 -3.29
N PRO A 70 0.58 -5.75 -4.46
CA PRO A 70 1.78 -5.37 -5.22
C PRO A 70 1.66 -3.96 -5.81
N ASN A 71 2.82 -3.32 -6.06
CA ASN A 71 2.94 -1.98 -6.66
C ASN A 71 2.19 -0.87 -5.89
N VAL A 72 1.99 -1.05 -4.59
CA VAL A 72 1.39 -0.04 -3.72
C VAL A 72 2.45 0.99 -3.34
N ILE A 73 2.04 2.26 -3.20
CA ILE A 73 2.86 3.35 -2.66
C ILE A 73 2.26 3.79 -1.33
N LEU A 74 3.06 3.73 -0.27
CA LEU A 74 2.73 4.21 1.06
C LEU A 74 3.68 5.36 1.40
N ASP A 75 3.20 6.58 1.27
CA ASP A 75 3.98 7.78 1.61
C ASP A 75 3.66 8.26 3.02
N GLY A 76 4.58 8.03 3.92
CA GLY A 76 4.56 8.49 5.31
C GLY A 76 5.40 9.74 5.57
N SER A 77 5.71 10.58 4.56
CA SER A 77 6.45 11.84 4.76
C SER A 77 5.79 12.77 5.79
N GLY A 78 4.46 12.73 5.89
CA GLY A 78 3.65 13.48 6.85
C GLY A 78 2.92 12.58 7.86
N LYS A 79 3.37 11.34 8.05
CA LYS A 79 2.77 10.28 8.85
C LYS A 79 1.54 9.65 8.18
N LEU A 80 1.64 8.34 7.90
CA LEU A 80 0.54 7.52 7.40
C LEU A 80 0.16 6.47 8.46
N GLU A 81 -1.09 6.48 8.88
CA GLU A 81 -1.64 5.49 9.80
C GLU A 81 -2.66 4.61 9.07
N ILE A 82 -2.46 3.30 9.10
CA ILE A 82 -3.35 2.30 8.52
C ILE A 82 -3.78 1.35 9.63
N GLY A 83 -5.10 1.20 9.79
CA GLY A 83 -5.71 0.40 10.85
C GLY A 83 -5.62 -1.11 10.65
N ASP A 84 -6.43 -1.81 11.43
CA ASP A 84 -6.56 -3.26 11.44
C ASP A 84 -7.51 -3.74 10.31
N PHE A 85 -7.28 -4.97 9.81
CA PHE A 85 -8.16 -5.61 8.81
C PHE A 85 -8.38 -4.79 7.54
N VAL A 86 -7.40 -3.99 7.14
CA VAL A 86 -7.45 -3.19 5.91
C VAL A 86 -7.03 -4.05 4.72
N SER A 87 -7.70 -3.89 3.59
CA SER A 87 -7.30 -4.53 2.34
C SER A 87 -6.95 -3.46 1.31
N ILE A 88 -5.67 -3.37 0.97
CA ILE A 88 -5.12 -2.44 -0.01
C ILE A 88 -4.79 -3.22 -1.27
N SER A 89 -5.54 -2.97 -2.35
CA SER A 89 -5.37 -3.68 -3.61
C SER A 89 -4.14 -3.20 -4.39
N ALA A 90 -3.80 -3.91 -5.45
CA ALA A 90 -2.64 -3.60 -6.30
C ALA A 90 -2.68 -2.17 -6.85
N GLY A 91 -1.52 -1.52 -6.89
CA GLY A 91 -1.33 -0.21 -7.50
C GLY A 91 -1.97 0.96 -6.76
N VAL A 92 -2.48 0.75 -5.55
CA VAL A 92 -3.00 1.84 -4.70
C VAL A 92 -1.87 2.77 -4.29
N GLN A 93 -2.14 4.06 -4.26
CA GLN A 93 -1.19 5.09 -3.86
C GLN A 93 -1.79 5.91 -2.72
N ILE A 94 -1.09 6.01 -1.59
CA ILE A 94 -1.54 6.79 -0.43
C ILE A 94 -0.47 7.82 -0.12
N TYR A 95 -0.84 9.08 -0.18
CA TYR A 95 0.08 10.20 -0.02
C TYR A 95 -0.16 10.98 1.27
N THR A 96 0.92 11.54 1.80
CA THR A 96 0.92 12.47 2.93
C THR A 96 1.63 13.80 2.60
N HIS A 97 2.13 13.96 1.37
CA HIS A 97 2.71 15.23 0.92
C HIS A 97 2.44 15.47 -0.56
N ASP A 98 2.63 16.71 -0.98
CA ASP A 98 2.87 17.09 -2.37
C ASP A 98 3.89 18.22 -2.49
N THR A 99 4.35 18.47 -3.70
CA THR A 99 5.34 19.50 -4.01
C THR A 99 4.79 20.60 -4.90
N VAL A 100 3.46 20.73 -5.00
CA VAL A 100 2.81 21.71 -5.89
C VAL A 100 3.27 23.14 -5.56
N ALA A 101 3.18 23.53 -4.28
CA ALA A 101 3.58 24.86 -3.87
C ALA A 101 5.07 25.14 -4.10
N TRP A 102 5.92 24.15 -3.84
CA TRP A 102 7.36 24.24 -4.11
C TRP A 102 7.65 24.41 -5.60
N SER A 103 7.06 23.57 -6.44
CA SER A 103 7.27 23.59 -7.89
C SER A 103 6.77 24.90 -8.52
N THR A 104 5.53 25.31 -8.22
CA THR A 104 4.91 26.51 -8.81
C THR A 104 5.52 27.82 -8.33
N SER A 105 6.27 27.81 -7.23
CA SER A 105 7.02 28.96 -6.73
C SER A 105 8.49 28.93 -7.09
N MET A 106 8.92 28.04 -7.98
CA MET A 106 10.33 27.86 -8.34
C MET A 106 11.25 27.58 -7.12
N GLY A 107 10.72 26.85 -6.12
CA GLY A 107 11.47 26.46 -4.92
C GLY A 107 11.33 27.41 -3.72
N GLU A 108 10.64 28.54 -3.84
CA GLU A 108 10.49 29.52 -2.75
C GLU A 108 9.60 29.01 -1.61
N ARG A 109 8.54 28.26 -1.92
CA ARG A 109 7.63 27.69 -0.93
C ARG A 109 8.00 26.24 -0.59
N LYS A 110 7.74 25.85 0.64
CA LYS A 110 7.95 24.46 1.10
C LYS A 110 6.91 23.51 0.51
N LYS A 111 7.24 22.20 0.48
CA LYS A 111 6.27 21.15 0.19
C LYS A 111 5.14 21.17 1.22
N ASP A 112 3.94 20.81 0.81
CA ASP A 112 2.77 20.68 1.69
C ASP A 112 2.70 19.26 2.24
N ILE A 113 2.67 19.13 3.58
CA ILE A 113 2.71 17.87 4.31
C ILE A 113 1.51 17.81 5.23
N GLN A 114 0.71 16.74 5.12
CA GLN A 114 -0.47 16.50 5.95
C GLN A 114 -0.60 15.01 6.25
N SER A 115 -0.85 14.64 7.50
CA SER A 115 -1.07 13.24 7.86
C SER A 115 -2.31 12.66 7.17
N THR A 116 -2.22 11.38 6.79
CA THR A 116 -3.33 10.62 6.20
C THR A 116 -3.63 9.42 7.08
N ARG A 117 -4.90 9.12 7.27
CA ARG A 117 -5.35 8.00 8.09
C ARG A 117 -6.34 7.12 7.34
N ILE A 118 -6.13 5.81 7.43
CA ILE A 118 -7.05 4.77 6.98
C ILE A 118 -7.55 4.00 8.20
N GLY A 119 -8.84 4.02 8.44
CA GLY A 119 -9.48 3.35 9.58
C GLY A 119 -9.47 1.83 9.48
N ASP A 120 -10.10 1.17 10.44
CA ASP A 120 -10.18 -0.28 10.51
C ASP A 120 -11.17 -0.86 9.49
N GLY A 121 -10.85 -2.04 8.94
CA GLY A 121 -11.74 -2.77 8.04
C GLY A 121 -12.00 -2.10 6.70
N VAL A 122 -11.17 -1.15 6.29
CA VAL A 122 -11.31 -0.42 5.02
C VAL A 122 -10.87 -1.32 3.85
N PHE A 123 -11.65 -1.29 2.77
CA PHE A 123 -11.25 -1.84 1.48
C PHE A 123 -10.86 -0.71 0.53
N ILE A 124 -9.69 -0.82 -0.10
CA ILE A 124 -9.23 0.11 -1.14
C ILE A 124 -9.02 -0.67 -2.44
N GLY A 125 -9.88 -0.40 -3.42
CA GLY A 125 -9.85 -1.02 -4.73
C GLY A 125 -8.61 -0.64 -5.56
N PRO A 126 -8.24 -1.47 -6.55
CA PRO A 126 -6.98 -1.32 -7.28
C PRO A 126 -6.87 0.04 -7.99
N ASN A 127 -5.62 0.52 -8.09
CA ASN A 127 -5.25 1.77 -8.75
C ASN A 127 -5.97 3.02 -8.21
N SER A 128 -6.43 2.99 -6.97
CA SER A 128 -7.00 4.18 -6.32
C SER A 128 -5.89 5.04 -5.73
N ILE A 129 -6.14 6.35 -5.67
CA ILE A 129 -5.22 7.34 -5.11
C ILE A 129 -5.91 8.01 -3.92
N ILE A 130 -5.25 7.99 -2.76
CA ILE A 130 -5.66 8.72 -1.56
C ILE A 130 -4.74 9.94 -1.41
N GLN A 131 -5.32 11.13 -1.45
CA GLN A 131 -4.56 12.37 -1.32
C GLN A 131 -4.14 12.63 0.13
N LYS A 132 -3.06 13.37 0.31
CA LYS A 132 -2.61 13.86 1.62
C LYS A 132 -3.73 14.52 2.42
N GLY A 133 -3.71 14.38 3.73
CA GLY A 133 -4.67 15.00 4.65
C GLY A 133 -6.04 14.31 4.70
N VAL A 134 -6.24 13.23 3.94
CA VAL A 134 -7.51 12.50 3.92
C VAL A 134 -7.61 11.54 5.10
N ASN A 135 -8.76 11.54 5.76
CA ASN A 135 -9.16 10.52 6.73
C ASN A 135 -10.24 9.63 6.10
N VAL A 136 -9.95 8.34 5.98
CA VAL A 136 -10.92 7.31 5.58
C VAL A 136 -11.41 6.61 6.84
N GLY A 137 -12.70 6.74 7.11
CA GLY A 137 -13.33 6.16 8.30
C GLY A 137 -13.45 4.64 8.23
N ASP A 138 -13.70 4.02 9.39
CA ASP A 138 -13.75 2.57 9.54
C ASP A 138 -14.78 1.92 8.61
N LYS A 139 -14.44 0.75 8.08
CA LYS A 139 -15.32 -0.07 7.22
C LYS A 139 -15.80 0.65 5.95
N ALA A 140 -15.12 1.73 5.55
CA ALA A 140 -15.37 2.38 4.27
C ALA A 140 -14.89 1.50 3.10
N ILE A 141 -15.52 1.67 1.95
CA ILE A 141 -15.17 0.99 0.71
C ILE A 141 -14.77 2.03 -0.32
N ILE A 142 -13.52 1.96 -0.76
CA ILE A 142 -13.02 2.76 -1.89
C ILE A 142 -13.02 1.86 -3.12
N GLY A 143 -13.84 2.22 -4.11
CA GLY A 143 -13.90 1.51 -5.39
C GLY A 143 -12.61 1.66 -6.20
N ALA A 144 -12.39 0.75 -7.14
CA ALA A 144 -11.22 0.81 -8.01
C ALA A 144 -11.13 2.14 -8.78
N MET A 145 -9.89 2.58 -9.07
CA MET A 145 -9.60 3.80 -9.85
C MET A 145 -10.24 5.07 -9.27
N SER A 146 -10.41 5.13 -7.96
CA SER A 146 -10.96 6.31 -7.27
C SER A 146 -9.87 7.31 -6.93
N PHE A 147 -10.17 8.61 -7.09
CA PHE A 147 -9.33 9.69 -6.58
C PHE A 147 -9.98 10.29 -5.33
N VAL A 148 -9.47 9.93 -4.17
CA VAL A 148 -10.01 10.33 -2.87
C VAL A 148 -9.29 11.58 -2.39
N ASN A 149 -9.95 12.71 -2.50
CA ASN A 149 -9.42 14.05 -2.17
C ASN A 149 -10.20 14.75 -1.04
N LYS A 150 -11.03 14.03 -0.32
CA LYS A 150 -11.79 14.47 0.84
C LYS A 150 -12.04 13.33 1.81
N ASN A 151 -12.32 13.65 3.07
CA ASN A 151 -12.60 12.65 4.09
C ASN A 151 -13.79 11.76 3.69
N VAL A 152 -13.65 10.47 3.98
CA VAL A 152 -14.68 9.45 3.72
C VAL A 152 -15.23 8.99 5.07
N PRO A 153 -16.53 9.15 5.35
CA PRO A 153 -17.13 8.69 6.59
C PRO A 153 -17.04 7.17 6.77
N SER A 154 -17.10 6.71 8.02
CA SER A 154 -17.20 5.28 8.32
C SER A 154 -18.42 4.66 7.61
N PHE A 155 -18.27 3.44 7.12
CA PHE A 155 -19.27 2.65 6.39
C PHE A 155 -19.66 3.22 5.00
N ALA A 156 -19.15 4.38 4.59
CA ALA A 156 -19.47 4.95 3.30
C ALA A 156 -18.78 4.20 2.14
N LYS A 157 -19.35 4.36 0.96
CA LYS A 157 -18.75 3.91 -0.30
C LYS A 157 -18.28 5.12 -1.10
N TYR A 158 -17.08 5.04 -1.65
CA TYR A 158 -16.50 6.10 -2.48
C TYR A 158 -16.12 5.52 -3.83
N TYR A 159 -16.66 6.08 -4.91
CA TYR A 159 -16.39 5.65 -6.27
C TYR A 159 -16.00 6.83 -7.16
N GLY A 160 -14.92 6.68 -7.92
CA GLY A 160 -14.39 7.75 -8.76
C GLY A 160 -13.97 8.95 -7.90
N ASN A 161 -14.82 9.97 -7.79
CA ASN A 161 -14.64 11.15 -6.94
C ASN A 161 -15.87 11.49 -6.07
N LYS A 162 -16.78 10.52 -5.86
CA LYS A 162 -18.06 10.71 -5.16
C LYS A 162 -18.21 9.77 -3.97
N ILE A 163 -18.81 10.30 -2.90
CA ILE A 163 -19.26 9.53 -1.74
C ILE A 163 -20.70 9.07 -1.98
N GLN A 164 -20.97 7.81 -1.67
CA GLN A 164 -22.31 7.25 -1.56
C GLN A 164 -22.52 6.81 -0.12
N TYR A 165 -23.62 7.26 0.48
CA TYR A 165 -24.04 6.84 1.81
C TYR A 165 -24.92 5.59 1.66
N GLN A 166 -24.76 4.65 2.58
CA GLN A 166 -25.63 3.47 2.67
C GLN A 166 -26.93 3.82 3.38
#